data_08bbbc4c374c0299d32ae52316925c81
#
_entry.id   08bbbc4c374c0299d32ae52316925c81
#
_cell.length_a   1.000
_cell.length_b   1.000
_cell.length_c   1.000
_cell.angle_alpha   90.00
_cell.angle_beta   90.00
_cell.angle_gamma   90.00
#
_symmetry.space_group_name_H-M   'P 1'
#
loop_
_entity.id
_entity.type
_entity.pdbx_description
1 polymer ?
#
loop_
_entity_poly.entity_id
_entity_poly.type
_entity_poly.pdbx_seq_one_letter_code
_entity_poly.pdbx_strand_id
1 'polypeptide(L)'
;MRKKLLAGVMALALCSTNMPPQTIFAGEFTSGNLEEVTEETPEIFTDDDQEVIEETEDELSVFSSENVPEFSSEVNIMSATADGTELINEININDTNSSNTYYDNNENKWKITSAGSYKFNGTGTTTNIPIIIESITSGTVKIYLNNVNIETASGPALQITSDVQAQVCIYLENENKLISKHRDSAALQKDNNANLTIDNATNTTPGTLTAQTYFTDYSKTGWGAGIGGDHNGSCSNITINGGSVNASSFCGAGIGGGRNGSCSNITINGGSVNASSTCGAGIGSGFGDESSGSCSNITISNVSVNASSTEGAGIGSGFSNESSGSCSNITISNSSVNASSSRGNGIGGGRSYFKNSGLCSNITISGGSVNAQIDCIPHQTLDSAGNYNPDSPEVYLCVIPNIKNNELVKIDNQTWNPNNHSALDSGNTNLYAWLTGKNHIITIGNERKSYIFNSDSNSFTQEKRNATVDDFVFTPPTTNLTYDGQPKSVDVSPKSGIKGMGDITVNYFLEDKLINGLPVNAGTYTVKINVDEGDFYNSITGLTDNNWNFTIEPAPISTS
;
A
#
# COMPACT_ATOMS: atom_id res chain seq x y z
N MET A 1 11.43 1.98 -39.71
CA MET A 1 12.72 2.53 -39.33
C MET A 1 12.66 3.94 -38.74
N ARG A 2 12.07 4.96 -39.39
CA ARG A 2 12.02 6.35 -38.85
C ARG A 2 11.37 6.51 -37.47
N LYS A 3 10.34 5.76 -37.16
CA LYS A 3 9.66 5.84 -35.82
C LYS A 3 10.49 5.21 -34.67
N LYS A 4 11.31 4.20 -34.96
CA LYS A 4 12.21 3.59 -33.96
C LYS A 4 13.44 4.46 -33.68
N LEU A 5 13.88 5.23 -34.68
CA LEU A 5 15.00 6.17 -34.52
C LEU A 5 14.61 7.38 -33.67
N LEU A 6 13.36 7.86 -33.82
CA LEU A 6 12.85 8.99 -33.02
C LEU A 6 12.69 8.63 -31.53
N ALA A 7 12.23 7.41 -31.23
CA ALA A 7 12.14 6.92 -29.86
C ALA A 7 13.53 6.75 -29.20
N GLY A 8 14.54 6.29 -29.97
CA GLY A 8 15.91 6.18 -29.48
C GLY A 8 16.57 7.53 -29.21
N VAL A 9 16.32 8.53 -30.04
CA VAL A 9 16.88 9.88 -29.86
C VAL A 9 16.21 10.60 -28.67
N MET A 10 14.91 10.41 -28.43
CA MET A 10 14.24 10.93 -27.22
C MET A 10 14.74 10.27 -25.93
N ALA A 11 14.98 8.96 -25.94
CA ALA A 11 15.55 8.26 -24.78
C ALA A 11 16.97 8.73 -24.44
N LEU A 12 17.80 9.03 -25.45
CA LEU A 12 19.16 9.56 -25.24
C LEU A 12 19.15 11.00 -24.72
N ALA A 13 18.20 11.83 -25.15
CA ALA A 13 18.07 13.20 -24.66
C ALA A 13 17.62 13.27 -23.19
N LEU A 14 16.80 12.29 -22.73
CA LEU A 14 16.36 12.21 -21.34
C LEU A 14 17.43 11.66 -20.39
N CYS A 15 18.37 10.83 -20.88
CA CYS A 15 19.49 10.32 -20.07
C CYS A 15 20.61 11.35 -19.81
N SER A 16 20.64 12.46 -20.53
CA SER A 16 21.68 13.50 -20.36
C SER A 16 21.31 14.59 -19.35
N THR A 17 20.07 14.61 -18.88
CA THR A 17 19.63 15.49 -17.79
C THR A 17 19.42 14.63 -16.54
N ASN A 18 20.06 14.93 -15.43
CA ASN A 18 19.92 14.25 -14.13
C ASN A 18 18.48 14.30 -13.55
N MET A 19 17.48 14.06 -14.36
CA MET A 19 16.10 13.89 -13.93
C MET A 19 15.83 12.40 -13.67
N PRO A 20 15.11 12.05 -12.59
CA PRO A 20 14.64 10.69 -12.39
C PRO A 20 13.75 10.28 -13.58
N PRO A 21 13.83 9.03 -14.06
CA PRO A 21 13.08 8.58 -15.22
C PRO A 21 11.57 8.65 -14.91
N GLN A 22 10.86 9.57 -15.57
CA GLN A 22 9.42 9.50 -15.62
C GLN A 22 9.03 8.40 -16.59
N THR A 23 8.32 7.41 -16.10
CA THR A 23 7.79 6.30 -16.90
C THR A 23 6.74 6.85 -17.86
N ILE A 24 7.09 6.97 -19.14
CA ILE A 24 6.11 7.29 -20.18
C ILE A 24 5.38 5.99 -20.51
N PHE A 25 4.15 5.87 -20.06
CA PHE A 25 3.28 4.75 -20.44
C PHE A 25 2.97 4.82 -21.94
N ALA A 26 3.22 3.72 -22.65
CA ALA A 26 2.91 3.56 -24.08
C ALA A 26 1.40 3.44 -24.37
N GLY A 27 0.53 3.79 -23.44
CA GLY A 27 -0.93 3.60 -23.52
C GLY A 27 -1.73 4.72 -24.17
N GLU A 28 -1.15 5.89 -24.43
CA GLU A 28 -1.92 7.05 -24.92
C GLU A 28 -1.98 7.20 -26.44
N PHE A 29 -1.56 6.21 -27.24
CA PHE A 29 -1.56 6.30 -28.71
C PHE A 29 -2.46 5.29 -29.42
N THR A 30 -3.57 4.87 -28.84
CA THR A 30 -4.57 4.05 -29.54
C THR A 30 -5.94 4.72 -29.56
N SER A 31 -6.09 5.72 -30.41
CA SER A 31 -7.40 6.06 -30.97
C SER A 31 -7.27 6.28 -32.48
N GLY A 32 -7.40 5.20 -33.23
CA GLY A 32 -7.48 5.21 -34.67
C GLY A 32 -7.84 3.82 -35.16
N ASN A 33 -9.02 3.70 -35.74
CA ASN A 33 -9.57 2.49 -36.37
C ASN A 33 -8.51 1.68 -37.11
N LEU A 34 -8.43 0.39 -36.82
CA LEU A 34 -7.76 -0.59 -37.65
C LEU A 34 -8.81 -1.50 -38.25
N GLU A 35 -8.91 -1.45 -39.57
CA GLU A 35 -9.60 -2.45 -40.38
C GLU A 35 -8.85 -3.79 -40.30
N GLU A 36 -9.62 -4.84 -40.35
CA GLU A 36 -9.28 -6.24 -40.29
C GLU A 36 -8.32 -6.65 -41.42
N VAL A 37 -7.17 -7.25 -41.13
CA VAL A 37 -6.30 -7.90 -42.10
C VAL A 37 -6.06 -9.34 -41.65
N THR A 38 -6.47 -10.25 -42.54
CA THR A 38 -6.41 -11.70 -42.43
C THR A 38 -4.99 -12.26 -42.36
N GLU A 39 -4.84 -13.35 -41.60
CA GLU A 39 -3.64 -14.16 -41.40
C GLU A 39 -3.07 -14.71 -42.70
N GLU A 40 -1.76 -14.53 -42.93
CA GLU A 40 -0.94 -15.40 -43.76
C GLU A 40 0.30 -15.87 -42.98
N THR A 41 0.58 -17.16 -43.08
CA THR A 41 1.62 -17.94 -42.42
C THR A 41 3.04 -17.56 -42.86
N PRO A 42 4.05 -17.66 -42.00
CA PRO A 42 5.44 -17.34 -42.37
C PRO A 42 6.15 -18.51 -43.03
N GLU A 43 6.74 -18.26 -44.21
CA GLU A 43 7.73 -19.12 -44.83
C GLU A 43 9.12 -18.98 -44.19
N ILE A 44 9.76 -20.12 -43.98
CA ILE A 44 11.10 -20.31 -43.47
C ILE A 44 12.10 -20.01 -44.59
N PHE A 45 13.04 -19.08 -44.40
CA PHE A 45 14.23 -18.96 -45.21
C PHE A 45 15.48 -19.36 -44.42
N THR A 46 16.22 -20.32 -44.99
CA THR A 46 17.49 -20.85 -44.53
C THR A 46 18.66 -19.96 -44.99
N ASP A 47 19.74 -19.98 -44.19
CA ASP A 47 21.06 -19.40 -44.36
C ASP A 47 21.67 -19.58 -45.77
N ASP A 48 22.31 -18.55 -46.26
CA ASP A 48 23.74 -18.50 -46.67
C ASP A 48 24.01 -17.15 -47.34
N ASP A 49 24.93 -16.38 -46.75
CA ASP A 49 26.04 -15.70 -47.47
C ASP A 49 26.69 -14.65 -46.54
N GLN A 50 27.91 -14.97 -46.15
CA GLN A 50 28.83 -14.05 -45.52
C GLN A 50 29.44 -13.16 -46.61
N GLU A 51 29.28 -11.85 -46.50
CA GLU A 51 30.15 -10.88 -47.17
C GLU A 51 30.84 -9.99 -46.14
N VAL A 52 32.16 -10.13 -46.09
CA VAL A 52 33.10 -9.33 -45.32
C VAL A 52 33.24 -7.98 -46.00
N ILE A 53 32.92 -6.89 -45.33
CA ILE A 53 33.27 -5.54 -45.79
C ILE A 53 34.26 -4.93 -44.81
N GLU A 54 35.47 -4.68 -45.35
CA GLU A 54 36.56 -3.97 -44.68
C GLU A 54 36.17 -2.53 -44.32
N GLU A 55 36.51 -2.15 -43.08
CA GLU A 55 36.41 -0.77 -42.63
C GLU A 55 37.49 0.08 -43.32
N THR A 56 37.06 1.10 -44.07
CA THR A 56 37.94 2.23 -44.43
C THR A 56 37.48 3.45 -43.63
N GLU A 57 38.37 3.89 -42.72
CA GLU A 57 38.31 5.22 -42.13
C GLU A 57 38.44 6.26 -43.26
N ASP A 58 37.43 7.13 -43.40
CA ASP A 58 37.66 8.55 -43.70
C ASP A 58 36.32 9.32 -43.85
N GLU A 59 36.37 10.57 -43.39
CA GLU A 59 35.40 11.66 -43.52
C GLU A 59 34.38 11.86 -42.38
N LEU A 60 34.90 12.41 -41.26
CA LEU A 60 34.13 13.34 -40.43
C LEU A 60 33.94 14.66 -41.20
N SER A 61 32.79 14.82 -41.85
CA SER A 61 32.38 16.15 -42.32
C SER A 61 31.78 16.94 -41.17
N VAL A 62 32.45 18.02 -40.83
CA VAL A 62 32.04 19.05 -39.88
C VAL A 62 30.70 19.65 -40.30
N PHE A 63 29.65 19.40 -39.55
CA PHE A 63 28.42 20.18 -39.68
C PHE A 63 28.67 21.58 -39.13
N SER A 64 28.68 22.57 -40.02
CA SER A 64 28.73 23.98 -39.66
C SER A 64 27.49 24.39 -38.89
N SER A 65 27.71 25.08 -37.78
CA SER A 65 26.71 25.64 -36.88
C SER A 65 26.06 26.90 -37.49
N GLU A 66 25.13 26.72 -38.43
CA GLU A 66 24.24 27.81 -38.82
C GLU A 66 22.81 27.29 -38.93
N ASN A 67 21.91 27.86 -38.08
CA ASN A 67 20.46 27.63 -37.95
C ASN A 67 19.99 26.58 -36.92
N VAL A 68 20.47 26.71 -35.70
CA VAL A 68 19.69 26.27 -34.54
C VAL A 68 18.91 27.49 -34.02
N PRO A 69 17.57 27.48 -33.89
CA PRO A 69 16.88 28.57 -33.24
C PRO A 69 17.40 28.65 -31.82
N GLU A 70 17.92 29.84 -31.43
CA GLU A 70 18.21 30.14 -30.03
C GLU A 70 16.97 29.93 -29.20
N PHE A 71 16.90 28.79 -28.49
CA PHE A 71 16.11 28.72 -27.29
C PHE A 71 16.82 29.62 -26.29
N SER A 72 16.32 30.81 -26.09
CA SER A 72 16.65 31.64 -24.94
C SER A 72 16.17 30.93 -23.68
N SER A 73 16.96 29.97 -23.21
CA SER A 73 16.90 29.59 -21.80
C SER A 73 17.47 30.77 -21.04
N GLU A 74 16.62 31.70 -20.59
CA GLU A 74 16.95 32.45 -19.40
C GLU A 74 17.07 31.42 -18.27
N VAL A 75 18.24 30.81 -18.17
CA VAL A 75 18.69 30.19 -16.94
C VAL A 75 18.82 31.36 -15.97
N ASN A 76 17.81 31.58 -15.15
CA ASN A 76 17.96 32.39 -13.95
C ASN A 76 19.04 31.71 -13.13
N ILE A 77 20.29 32.15 -13.34
CA ILE A 77 21.43 31.76 -12.54
C ILE A 77 21.11 32.29 -11.15
N MET A 78 20.68 31.38 -10.25
CA MET A 78 20.63 31.70 -8.81
C MET A 78 21.98 32.27 -8.46
N SER A 79 21.99 33.46 -7.88
CA SER A 79 23.21 34.15 -7.46
C SER A 79 23.93 33.27 -6.42
N ALA A 80 24.88 32.48 -6.89
CA ALA A 80 25.82 31.80 -5.98
C ALA A 80 26.83 32.81 -5.49
N THR A 81 27.24 32.68 -4.24
CA THR A 81 28.41 33.40 -3.72
C THR A 81 29.65 33.01 -4.50
N ALA A 82 30.70 33.82 -4.49
CA ALA A 82 31.93 33.59 -5.25
C ALA A 82 32.63 32.25 -4.92
N ASP A 83 32.24 31.58 -3.85
CA ASP A 83 32.73 30.25 -3.45
C ASP A 83 31.77 29.10 -3.83
N GLY A 84 30.68 29.37 -4.56
CA GLY A 84 29.70 28.37 -5.01
C GLY A 84 28.67 27.96 -3.94
N THR A 85 28.66 28.60 -2.77
CA THR A 85 27.62 28.33 -1.75
C THR A 85 26.31 28.99 -2.15
N GLU A 86 25.19 28.28 -1.95
CA GLU A 86 23.85 28.78 -2.21
C GLU A 86 23.50 29.91 -1.22
N LEU A 87 23.01 31.04 -1.72
CA LEU A 87 22.55 32.12 -0.88
C LEU A 87 21.21 31.77 -0.22
N ILE A 88 21.20 31.62 1.10
CA ILE A 88 19.98 31.36 1.87
C ILE A 88 19.55 32.64 2.60
N ASN A 89 18.29 33.05 2.38
CA ASN A 89 17.68 34.15 3.09
C ASN A 89 17.18 33.66 4.46
N GLU A 90 17.89 34.01 5.53
CA GLU A 90 17.54 33.63 6.90
C GLU A 90 16.44 34.56 7.44
N ILE A 91 15.33 33.97 7.90
CA ILE A 91 14.15 34.68 8.40
C ILE A 91 13.83 34.18 9.81
N ASN A 92 13.83 35.05 10.79
CA ASN A 92 13.28 34.73 12.09
C ASN A 92 11.76 34.88 12.06
N ILE A 93 11.02 33.79 12.16
CA ILE A 93 9.56 33.79 12.01
C ILE A 93 8.82 34.61 13.08
N ASN A 94 9.48 34.93 14.17
CA ASN A 94 8.93 35.75 15.26
C ASN A 94 9.29 37.23 15.14
N ASP A 95 10.14 37.61 14.17
CA ASP A 95 10.54 38.99 13.93
C ASP A 95 9.63 39.69 12.91
N THR A 96 8.54 40.23 13.38
CA THR A 96 7.54 40.97 12.57
C THR A 96 7.90 42.44 12.37
N ASN A 97 9.18 42.75 12.36
CA ASN A 97 9.62 44.11 12.15
C ASN A 97 9.31 44.56 10.71
N SER A 98 8.73 45.74 10.56
CA SER A 98 8.34 46.30 9.24
C SER A 98 9.50 46.55 8.26
N SER A 99 10.73 46.47 8.74
CA SER A 99 11.92 46.51 7.90
C SER A 99 12.30 45.15 7.26
N ASN A 100 11.64 44.07 7.64
CA ASN A 100 11.88 42.77 7.03
C ASN A 100 11.20 42.70 5.65
N THR A 101 12.00 42.53 4.59
CA THR A 101 11.55 42.54 3.20
C THR A 101 10.51 41.47 2.90
N TYR A 102 10.49 40.37 3.66
CA TYR A 102 9.59 39.23 3.45
C TYR A 102 8.34 39.27 4.30
N TYR A 103 8.20 40.28 5.20
CA TYR A 103 7.03 40.42 6.05
C TYR A 103 6.09 41.53 5.53
N ASP A 104 4.88 41.14 5.21
CA ASP A 104 3.81 42.07 4.82
C ASP A 104 3.00 42.50 6.04
N ASN A 105 3.24 43.73 6.53
CA ASN A 105 2.55 44.29 7.67
C ASN A 105 1.05 44.55 7.45
N ASN A 106 0.63 44.78 6.21
CA ASN A 106 -0.77 45.09 5.90
C ASN A 106 -1.62 43.80 5.96
N GLU A 107 -1.06 42.69 5.48
CA GLU A 107 -1.73 41.41 5.41
C GLU A 107 -1.34 40.47 6.54
N ASN A 108 -0.35 40.85 7.37
CA ASN A 108 0.17 40.07 8.49
C ASN A 108 0.59 38.67 8.05
N LYS A 109 1.46 38.58 7.06
CA LYS A 109 1.95 37.31 6.49
C LYS A 109 3.42 37.38 6.07
N TRP A 110 4.10 36.24 6.07
CA TRP A 110 5.37 36.10 5.38
C TRP A 110 5.08 35.85 3.90
N LYS A 111 5.69 36.65 3.01
CA LYS A 111 5.40 36.67 1.58
C LYS A 111 6.65 36.33 0.77
N ILE A 112 6.58 35.26 0.03
CA ILE A 112 7.63 34.83 -0.89
C ILE A 112 7.12 34.98 -2.33
N THR A 113 7.76 35.85 -3.10
CA THR A 113 7.34 36.22 -4.46
C THR A 113 8.41 36.00 -5.53
N SER A 114 9.51 35.35 -5.16
CA SER A 114 10.59 35.04 -6.12
C SER A 114 11.19 33.67 -5.84
N ALA A 115 11.73 33.04 -6.89
CA ALA A 115 12.55 31.84 -6.74
C ALA A 115 13.79 32.12 -5.88
N GLY A 116 14.24 31.15 -5.10
CA GLY A 116 15.36 31.31 -4.19
C GLY A 116 15.25 30.41 -2.98
N SER A 117 16.16 30.59 -2.03
CA SER A 117 16.24 29.79 -0.81
C SER A 117 15.95 30.65 0.42
N TYR A 118 15.00 30.20 1.24
CA TYR A 118 14.45 30.91 2.39
C TYR A 118 14.43 29.98 3.59
N LYS A 119 15.09 30.36 4.68
CA LYS A 119 15.11 29.58 5.90
C LYS A 119 14.36 30.29 7.02
N PHE A 120 13.24 29.72 7.40
CA PHE A 120 12.43 30.18 8.53
C PHE A 120 12.92 29.51 9.80
N ASN A 121 13.48 30.31 10.69
CA ASN A 121 13.94 29.89 12.02
C ASN A 121 12.93 30.29 13.07
N GLY A 122 12.40 29.31 13.77
CA GLY A 122 11.52 29.48 14.91
C GLY A 122 12.21 29.06 16.21
N THR A 123 11.57 29.31 17.32
CA THR A 123 11.95 28.86 18.66
C THR A 123 11.03 27.76 19.17
N GLY A 124 10.12 27.24 18.32
CA GLY A 124 9.01 26.38 18.74
C GLY A 124 7.82 27.14 19.34
N THR A 125 7.98 28.44 19.59
CA THR A 125 6.87 29.29 20.05
C THR A 125 5.84 29.45 18.92
N THR A 126 4.56 29.30 19.27
CA THR A 126 3.47 29.41 18.31
C THR A 126 3.31 30.84 17.82
N THR A 127 3.23 31.01 16.50
CA THR A 127 2.82 32.24 15.82
C THR A 127 1.54 32.01 15.01
N ASN A 128 0.78 33.06 14.75
CA ASN A 128 -0.40 33.02 13.89
C ASN A 128 -0.16 33.62 12.50
N ILE A 129 1.09 33.85 12.14
CA ILE A 129 1.49 34.51 10.89
C ILE A 129 1.80 33.44 9.85
N PRO A 130 1.01 33.32 8.77
CA PRO A 130 1.22 32.31 7.74
C PRO A 130 2.43 32.64 6.84
N ILE A 131 2.94 31.62 6.18
CA ILE A 131 3.89 31.72 5.06
C ILE A 131 3.11 31.55 3.77
N ILE A 132 3.17 32.54 2.88
CA ILE A 132 2.49 32.53 1.60
C ILE A 132 3.52 32.62 0.47
N ILE A 133 3.48 31.64 -0.43
CA ILE A 133 4.28 31.59 -1.66
C ILE A 133 3.34 31.93 -2.79
N GLU A 134 3.58 33.04 -3.49
CA GLU A 134 2.65 33.58 -4.49
C GLU A 134 3.36 34.21 -5.68
N SER A 135 2.70 34.21 -6.84
CA SER A 135 3.10 34.98 -8.05
C SER A 135 4.46 34.57 -8.63
N ILE A 136 4.85 33.28 -8.52
CA ILE A 136 6.13 32.79 -9.02
C ILE A 136 5.87 31.83 -10.20
N THR A 137 6.26 32.26 -11.39
CA THR A 137 5.97 31.56 -12.64
C THR A 137 7.05 30.56 -13.09
N SER A 138 8.26 30.66 -12.55
CA SER A 138 9.35 29.76 -12.93
C SER A 138 10.43 29.65 -11.84
N GLY A 139 11.33 28.68 -12.00
CA GLY A 139 12.44 28.44 -11.08
C GLY A 139 12.07 27.51 -9.93
N THR A 140 12.85 27.55 -8.87
CA THR A 140 12.68 26.74 -7.66
C THR A 140 12.63 27.62 -6.43
N VAL A 141 11.65 27.40 -5.58
CA VAL A 141 11.53 27.99 -4.23
C VAL A 141 11.92 26.93 -3.23
N LYS A 142 12.97 27.16 -2.44
CA LYS A 142 13.40 26.29 -1.37
C LYS A 142 13.05 26.91 -0.01
N ILE A 143 12.20 26.25 0.75
CA ILE A 143 11.77 26.66 2.08
C ILE A 143 12.38 25.72 3.12
N TYR A 144 13.25 26.21 3.94
CA TYR A 144 13.77 25.48 5.10
C TYR A 144 12.94 25.83 6.31
N LEU A 145 12.35 24.85 6.97
CA LEU A 145 11.59 25.03 8.21
C LEU A 145 12.41 24.47 9.38
N ASN A 146 12.72 25.32 10.35
CA ASN A 146 13.53 24.99 11.50
C ASN A 146 12.86 25.45 12.80
N ASN A 147 12.30 24.53 13.58
CA ASN A 147 11.50 24.81 14.78
C ASN A 147 10.34 25.77 14.57
N VAL A 148 9.72 25.73 13.39
CA VAL A 148 8.59 26.56 12.98
C VAL A 148 7.30 26.00 13.58
N ASN A 149 6.52 26.87 14.28
CA ASN A 149 5.22 26.52 14.81
C ASN A 149 4.19 27.59 14.45
N ILE A 150 3.37 27.32 13.45
CA ILE A 150 2.34 28.24 12.94
C ILE A 150 0.97 27.64 13.22
N GLU A 151 0.10 28.44 13.86
CA GLU A 151 -1.29 28.10 14.11
C GLU A 151 -2.19 29.25 13.70
N THR A 152 -2.91 29.11 12.61
CA THR A 152 -3.77 30.15 12.03
C THR A 152 -5.25 29.92 12.34
N ALA A 153 -6.00 30.99 12.53
CA ALA A 153 -7.45 30.95 12.72
C ALA A 153 -8.24 31.29 11.43
N SER A 154 -7.61 31.96 10.45
CA SER A 154 -8.29 32.57 9.30
C SER A 154 -7.80 32.09 7.94
N GLY A 155 -7.00 31.02 7.88
CA GLY A 155 -6.46 30.52 6.62
C GLY A 155 -5.47 29.37 6.83
N PRO A 156 -4.70 29.00 5.80
CA PRO A 156 -3.64 28.00 5.91
C PRO A 156 -2.45 28.52 6.74
N ALA A 157 -1.67 27.62 7.32
CA ALA A 157 -0.43 27.98 7.98
C ALA A 157 0.73 28.19 6.99
N LEU A 158 0.76 27.40 5.90
CA LEU A 158 1.61 27.61 4.74
C LEU A 158 0.76 27.44 3.48
N GLN A 159 0.86 28.37 2.54
CA GLN A 159 0.12 28.30 1.27
C GLN A 159 1.05 28.44 0.07
N ILE A 160 0.81 27.61 -0.93
CA ILE A 160 1.30 27.74 -2.29
C ILE A 160 0.09 28.12 -3.14
N THR A 161 0.01 29.36 -3.56
CA THR A 161 -1.18 29.90 -4.25
C THR A 161 -1.33 29.31 -5.66
N SER A 162 -2.53 29.44 -6.21
CA SER A 162 -2.88 28.86 -7.52
C SER A 162 -2.09 29.44 -8.70
N ASP A 163 -1.51 30.61 -8.56
CA ASP A 163 -0.69 31.29 -9.57
C ASP A 163 0.80 30.91 -9.53
N VAL A 164 1.22 30.08 -8.57
CA VAL A 164 2.60 29.54 -8.53
C VAL A 164 2.72 28.38 -9.51
N GLN A 165 3.69 28.52 -10.44
CA GLN A 165 4.09 27.46 -11.39
C GLN A 165 5.51 26.95 -11.09
N ALA A 166 6.27 27.65 -10.26
CA ALA A 166 7.59 27.23 -9.81
C ALA A 166 7.54 25.93 -9.01
N GLN A 167 8.63 25.16 -9.04
CA GLN A 167 8.82 24.04 -8.12
C GLN A 167 9.00 24.58 -6.70
N VAL A 168 8.31 23.98 -5.71
CA VAL A 168 8.46 24.29 -4.29
C VAL A 168 9.06 23.11 -3.57
N CYS A 169 10.18 23.31 -2.88
CA CYS A 169 10.85 22.31 -2.05
C CYS A 169 10.81 22.77 -0.59
N ILE A 170 10.26 21.95 0.29
CA ILE A 170 10.24 22.18 1.75
C ILE A 170 11.24 21.23 2.40
N TYR A 171 12.24 21.80 3.05
CA TYR A 171 13.28 21.06 3.76
C TYR A 171 13.06 21.17 5.28
N LEU A 172 13.03 20.03 5.94
CA LEU A 172 12.68 19.94 7.36
C LEU A 172 13.95 19.86 8.22
N GLU A 173 14.03 20.75 9.20
CA GLU A 173 14.99 20.73 10.30
C GLU A 173 14.22 20.74 11.63
N ASN A 174 14.59 19.88 12.57
CA ASN A 174 13.95 19.81 13.88
C ASN A 174 12.41 19.61 13.82
N GLU A 175 11.67 20.14 14.79
CA GLU A 175 10.22 19.96 14.91
C GLU A 175 9.45 21.14 14.32
N ASN A 176 8.59 20.88 13.33
CA ASN A 176 7.79 21.89 12.68
C ASN A 176 6.29 21.56 12.74
N LYS A 177 5.47 22.57 13.00
CA LYS A 177 4.01 22.45 13.08
C LYS A 177 3.33 23.50 12.22
N LEU A 178 2.44 23.04 11.35
CA LEU A 178 1.55 23.85 10.52
C LEU A 178 0.12 23.45 10.88
N ILE A 179 -0.61 24.35 11.52
CA ILE A 179 -1.97 24.07 12.01
C ILE A 179 -2.92 25.11 11.45
N SER A 180 -3.96 24.67 10.76
CA SER A 180 -5.08 25.54 10.36
C SER A 180 -6.30 25.26 11.22
N LYS A 181 -6.80 26.29 11.89
CA LYS A 181 -8.09 26.27 12.58
C LYS A 181 -9.23 26.82 11.71
N HIS A 182 -8.91 27.26 10.51
CA HIS A 182 -9.90 27.67 9.54
C HIS A 182 -10.57 26.46 8.93
N ARG A 183 -11.91 26.49 8.87
CA ARG A 183 -12.69 25.32 8.43
C ARG A 183 -12.35 24.87 7.00
N ASP A 184 -12.20 25.83 6.09
CA ASP A 184 -12.10 25.54 4.67
C ASP A 184 -10.65 25.35 4.18
N SER A 185 -9.65 25.72 4.99
CA SER A 185 -8.24 25.70 4.57
C SER A 185 -7.50 24.44 4.97
N ALA A 186 -6.57 24.02 4.14
CA ALA A 186 -5.56 23.03 4.51
C ALA A 186 -4.51 23.65 5.44
N ALA A 187 -3.78 22.82 6.17
CA ALA A 187 -2.68 23.33 7.00
C ALA A 187 -1.46 23.70 6.15
N LEU A 188 -1.01 22.80 5.26
CA LEU A 188 -0.14 23.12 4.13
C LEU A 188 -1.02 23.06 2.87
N GLN A 189 -1.41 24.23 2.38
CA GLN A 189 -2.38 24.34 1.29
C GLN A 189 -1.70 24.43 -0.08
N LYS A 190 -2.18 23.62 -1.02
CA LYS A 190 -1.70 23.54 -2.39
C LYS A 190 -2.83 23.14 -3.34
N ASP A 191 -3.49 24.12 -3.94
CA ASP A 191 -4.61 23.91 -4.86
C ASP A 191 -4.21 24.16 -6.33
N ASN A 192 -3.00 23.74 -6.69
CA ASN A 192 -2.44 23.95 -8.03
C ASN A 192 -1.70 22.70 -8.53
N ASN A 193 -1.19 22.77 -9.76
CA ASN A 193 -0.41 21.70 -10.39
C ASN A 193 1.12 21.88 -10.26
N ALA A 194 1.61 22.89 -9.53
CA ALA A 194 3.04 23.03 -9.28
C ALA A 194 3.57 21.83 -8.49
N ASN A 195 4.84 21.48 -8.67
CA ASN A 195 5.47 20.41 -7.92
C ASN A 195 5.79 20.86 -6.49
N LEU A 196 5.35 20.08 -5.52
CA LEU A 196 5.75 20.21 -4.11
C LEU A 196 6.61 19.01 -3.72
N THR A 197 7.81 19.29 -3.22
CA THR A 197 8.69 18.27 -2.62
C THR A 197 8.90 18.55 -1.13
N ILE A 198 8.76 17.54 -0.29
CA ILE A 198 9.09 17.61 1.15
C ILE A 198 10.25 16.66 1.40
N ASP A 199 11.32 17.15 2.03
CA ASP A 199 12.54 16.37 2.29
C ASP A 199 13.20 16.81 3.59
N ASN A 200 14.24 16.09 4.00
CA ASN A 200 15.14 16.51 5.09
C ASN A 200 16.10 17.59 4.61
N ALA A 201 16.41 18.54 5.45
CA ALA A 201 17.46 19.52 5.19
C ALA A 201 18.87 18.90 5.30
N THR A 202 19.01 17.87 6.13
CA THR A 202 20.27 17.14 6.33
C THR A 202 20.02 15.63 6.43
N ASN A 203 21.03 14.83 6.12
CA ASN A 203 20.93 13.36 6.18
C ASN A 203 21.19 12.80 7.60
N THR A 204 21.49 13.63 8.59
CA THR A 204 21.96 13.19 9.92
C THR A 204 20.84 13.07 10.95
N THR A 205 19.85 13.95 10.89
CA THR A 205 18.71 13.92 11.82
C THR A 205 17.44 14.25 11.04
N PRO A 206 16.47 13.34 10.92
CA PRO A 206 15.22 13.62 10.24
C PRO A 206 14.47 14.75 10.93
N GLY A 207 14.15 15.80 10.18
CA GLY A 207 13.22 16.84 10.63
C GLY A 207 11.79 16.29 10.67
N THR A 208 10.94 16.92 11.46
CA THR A 208 9.52 16.53 11.56
C THR A 208 8.61 17.62 11.05
N LEU A 209 7.49 17.23 10.42
CA LEU A 209 6.40 18.10 10.04
C LEU A 209 5.08 17.54 10.56
N THR A 210 4.39 18.31 11.39
CA THR A 210 2.98 18.06 11.73
C THR A 210 2.13 19.07 10.97
N ALA A 211 1.30 18.60 10.03
CA ALA A 211 0.37 19.41 9.27
C ALA A 211 -1.07 18.97 9.59
N GLN A 212 -1.82 19.84 10.27
CA GLN A 212 -3.10 19.45 10.84
C GLN A 212 -4.17 20.50 10.61
N THR A 213 -5.36 20.06 10.15
CA THR A 213 -6.58 20.85 10.24
C THR A 213 -7.32 20.53 11.51
N TYR A 214 -7.79 21.58 12.19
CA TYR A 214 -8.26 21.43 13.56
C TYR A 214 -9.72 20.98 13.64
N PHE A 215 -10.03 20.15 14.64
CA PHE A 215 -11.36 19.70 14.99
C PHE A 215 -11.59 19.96 16.49
N THR A 216 -12.59 20.78 16.84
CA THR A 216 -12.99 20.98 18.25
C THR A 216 -14.36 20.41 18.55
N ASP A 217 -15.26 20.46 17.58
CA ASP A 217 -16.61 19.92 17.65
C ASP A 217 -17.19 19.79 16.22
N TYR A 218 -18.33 19.12 16.06
CA TYR A 218 -18.99 18.94 14.76
C TYR A 218 -19.34 20.23 14.01
N SER A 219 -19.35 21.37 14.69
CA SER A 219 -19.58 22.69 14.08
C SER A 219 -18.31 23.35 13.56
N LYS A 220 -17.14 22.83 13.91
CA LYS A 220 -15.80 23.36 13.58
C LYS A 220 -14.90 22.30 12.98
N THR A 221 -15.44 21.54 12.04
CA THR A 221 -14.72 20.49 11.31
C THR A 221 -13.77 21.07 10.28
N GLY A 222 -12.53 20.63 10.22
CA GLY A 222 -11.59 20.97 9.14
C GLY A 222 -12.00 20.29 7.83
N TRP A 223 -12.20 21.08 6.79
CA TRP A 223 -12.59 20.61 5.45
C TRP A 223 -11.40 20.54 4.48
N GLY A 224 -10.37 21.34 4.70
CA GLY A 224 -9.12 21.22 3.96
C GLY A 224 -8.33 19.99 4.38
N ALA A 225 -7.38 19.58 3.55
CA ALA A 225 -6.44 18.50 3.85
C ALA A 225 -5.43 18.88 4.94
N GLY A 226 -4.76 17.90 5.56
CA GLY A 226 -3.54 18.19 6.33
C GLY A 226 -2.47 18.79 5.44
N ILE A 227 -2.16 18.10 4.32
CA ILE A 227 -1.28 18.59 3.23
C ILE A 227 -2.05 18.42 1.93
N GLY A 228 -2.30 19.50 1.20
CA GLY A 228 -2.96 19.45 -0.10
C GLY A 228 -4.07 20.48 -0.30
N GLY A 229 -5.24 20.02 -0.77
CA GLY A 229 -6.33 20.90 -1.17
C GLY A 229 -7.10 21.52 0.00
N ASP A 230 -7.66 22.70 -0.22
CA ASP A 230 -8.67 23.32 0.66
C ASP A 230 -10.07 22.70 0.43
N HIS A 231 -11.11 23.30 0.98
CA HIS A 231 -12.50 22.92 0.70
C HIS A 231 -12.82 23.12 -0.79
N ASN A 232 -13.26 22.07 -1.46
CA ASN A 232 -13.43 21.90 -2.90
C ASN A 232 -12.11 21.94 -3.70
N GLY A 233 -10.97 22.01 -3.02
CA GLY A 233 -9.65 22.00 -3.63
C GLY A 233 -9.15 20.59 -3.90
N SER A 234 -8.72 20.35 -5.14
CA SER A 234 -7.98 19.16 -5.54
C SER A 234 -6.49 19.46 -5.51
N CYS A 235 -5.66 18.44 -5.30
CA CYS A 235 -4.21 18.62 -5.35
C CYS A 235 -3.54 17.57 -6.24
N SER A 236 -2.34 17.92 -6.69
CA SER A 236 -1.51 17.03 -7.50
C SER A 236 -0.03 17.29 -7.25
N ASN A 237 0.81 16.35 -7.71
CA ASN A 237 2.27 16.49 -7.75
C ASN A 237 2.89 16.78 -6.37
N ILE A 238 2.57 15.94 -5.39
CA ILE A 238 3.19 15.97 -4.06
C ILE A 238 4.21 14.83 -3.97
N THR A 239 5.46 15.16 -3.63
CA THR A 239 6.53 14.19 -3.41
C THR A 239 7.07 14.32 -1.99
N ILE A 240 7.19 13.21 -1.27
CA ILE A 240 7.82 13.14 0.05
C ILE A 240 9.06 12.24 -0.07
N ASN A 241 10.25 12.85 0.02
CA ASN A 241 11.54 12.18 -0.09
C ASN A 241 12.19 11.91 1.28
N GLY A 242 11.74 12.60 2.32
CA GLY A 242 12.37 12.49 3.63
C GLY A 242 11.56 13.14 4.75
N GLY A 243 12.09 13.07 5.96
CA GLY A 243 11.46 13.60 7.15
C GLY A 243 10.46 12.65 7.80
N SER A 244 9.98 13.05 8.99
CA SER A 244 8.83 12.43 9.64
C SER A 244 7.61 13.32 9.44
N VAL A 245 6.70 12.92 8.56
CA VAL A 245 5.52 13.70 8.16
C VAL A 245 4.28 13.13 8.83
N ASN A 246 3.60 13.95 9.65
CA ASN A 246 2.33 13.64 10.29
C ASN A 246 1.26 14.59 9.72
N ALA A 247 0.35 14.08 8.93
CA ALA A 247 -0.68 14.86 8.28
C ALA A 247 -2.07 14.39 8.70
N SER A 248 -2.94 15.30 9.15
CA SER A 248 -4.27 14.92 9.60
C SER A 248 -5.36 15.94 9.26
N SER A 249 -6.55 15.40 8.98
CA SER A 249 -7.75 16.19 8.71
C SER A 249 -9.00 15.52 9.27
N PHE A 250 -10.13 16.24 9.28
CA PHE A 250 -11.42 15.65 9.59
C PHE A 250 -12.21 15.26 8.32
N CYS A 251 -12.45 16.20 7.40
CA CYS A 251 -13.20 15.93 6.17
C CYS A 251 -12.30 15.90 4.91
N GLY A 252 -11.20 16.66 4.87
CA GLY A 252 -10.18 16.50 3.85
C GLY A 252 -9.38 15.22 4.04
N ALA A 253 -8.51 14.90 3.12
CA ALA A 253 -7.52 13.84 3.29
C ALA A 253 -6.44 14.25 4.31
N GLY A 254 -5.75 13.28 4.92
CA GLY A 254 -4.51 13.57 5.64
C GLY A 254 -3.50 14.19 4.66
N ILE A 255 -3.22 13.50 3.55
CA ILE A 255 -2.43 14.01 2.40
C ILE A 255 -3.29 13.84 1.15
N GLY A 256 -3.63 14.94 0.47
CA GLY A 256 -4.41 14.86 -0.76
C GLY A 256 -5.47 15.95 -0.92
N GLY A 257 -6.67 15.56 -1.37
CA GLY A 257 -7.77 16.50 -1.62
C GLY A 257 -8.43 17.00 -0.34
N GLY A 258 -8.91 18.23 -0.35
CA GLY A 258 -9.86 18.73 0.66
C GLY A 258 -11.24 18.09 0.46
N ARG A 259 -12.22 18.46 1.29
CA ARG A 259 -13.62 18.03 1.11
C ARG A 259 -14.07 18.33 -0.31
N ASN A 260 -14.71 17.41 -0.99
CA ASN A 260 -15.08 17.40 -2.40
C ASN A 260 -13.89 17.43 -3.38
N GLY A 261 -12.65 17.39 -2.89
CA GLY A 261 -11.43 17.46 -3.70
C GLY A 261 -10.89 16.08 -4.07
N SER A 262 -10.35 16.00 -5.27
CA SER A 262 -9.61 14.84 -5.81
C SER A 262 -8.11 14.95 -5.54
N CYS A 263 -7.37 13.86 -5.74
CA CYS A 263 -5.91 13.91 -5.72
C CYS A 263 -5.29 13.11 -6.87
N SER A 264 -4.07 13.49 -7.26
CA SER A 264 -3.29 12.74 -8.24
C SER A 264 -1.78 12.92 -8.02
N ASN A 265 -1.00 11.98 -8.54
CA ASN A 265 0.46 12.07 -8.55
C ASN A 265 1.06 12.34 -7.14
N ILE A 266 0.74 11.48 -6.18
CA ILE A 266 1.37 11.50 -4.86
C ILE A 266 2.48 10.46 -4.86
N THR A 267 3.71 10.88 -4.56
CA THR A 267 4.89 10.00 -4.47
C THR A 267 5.48 10.08 -3.07
N ILE A 268 5.65 8.93 -2.43
CA ILE A 268 6.30 8.82 -1.11
C ILE A 268 7.42 7.79 -1.26
N ASN A 269 8.65 8.26 -1.25
CA ASN A 269 9.82 7.42 -1.52
C ASN A 269 10.93 7.57 -0.47
N GLY A 270 10.62 8.20 0.66
CA GLY A 270 11.54 8.35 1.79
C GLY A 270 10.87 8.83 3.07
N GLY A 271 11.59 8.75 4.16
CA GLY A 271 11.15 9.20 5.47
C GLY A 271 10.18 8.23 6.18
N SER A 272 9.30 8.80 7.01
CA SER A 272 8.21 8.11 7.68
C SER A 272 6.95 8.96 7.58
N VAL A 273 5.85 8.39 7.11
CA VAL A 273 4.61 9.12 6.86
C VAL A 273 3.47 8.53 7.68
N ASN A 274 2.81 9.39 8.47
CA ASN A 274 1.54 9.08 9.14
C ASN A 274 0.48 10.04 8.59
N ALA A 275 -0.48 9.50 7.88
CA ALA A 275 -1.56 10.27 7.28
C ALA A 275 -2.91 9.76 7.79
N SER A 276 -3.75 10.66 8.33
CA SER A 276 -5.01 10.26 8.92
C SER A 276 -6.16 11.19 8.59
N SER A 277 -7.36 10.63 8.48
CA SER A 277 -8.59 11.39 8.33
C SER A 277 -9.75 10.73 9.08
N THR A 278 -10.82 11.50 9.35
CA THR A 278 -12.07 10.90 9.83
C THR A 278 -12.97 10.53 8.65
N CYS A 279 -13.24 11.46 7.74
CA CYS A 279 -14.16 11.22 6.63
C CYS A 279 -13.44 11.13 5.27
N GLY A 280 -12.36 11.89 5.05
CA GLY A 280 -11.51 11.76 3.88
C GLY A 280 -10.64 10.50 3.94
N ALA A 281 -9.82 10.28 2.93
CA ALA A 281 -8.80 9.24 2.97
C ALA A 281 -7.61 9.65 3.86
N GLY A 282 -6.87 8.68 4.40
CA GLY A 282 -5.56 8.97 4.99
C GLY A 282 -4.64 9.62 3.95
N ILE A 283 -4.44 8.93 2.81
CA ILE A 283 -3.76 9.45 1.62
C ILE A 283 -4.72 9.29 0.44
N GLY A 284 -5.12 10.41 -0.18
CA GLY A 284 -6.03 10.34 -1.31
C GLY A 284 -7.03 11.48 -1.40
N SER A 285 -8.30 11.19 -1.69
CA SER A 285 -9.33 12.22 -1.84
C SER A 285 -10.04 12.55 -0.53
N GLY A 286 -10.65 13.74 -0.49
CA GLY A 286 -11.48 14.15 0.64
C GLY A 286 -12.86 13.53 0.65
N PHE A 287 -13.62 13.79 1.72
CA PHE A 287 -15.05 13.48 1.84
C PHE A 287 -15.87 14.20 0.75
N GLY A 288 -16.90 13.58 0.23
CA GLY A 288 -17.81 14.17 -0.74
C GLY A 288 -19.26 14.22 -0.27
N ASP A 289 -19.96 15.31 -0.55
CA ASP A 289 -21.38 15.45 -0.22
C ASP A 289 -22.24 14.52 -1.07
N GLU A 290 -22.12 14.59 -2.38
CA GLU A 290 -22.79 13.70 -3.33
C GLU A 290 -21.83 12.59 -3.81
N SER A 291 -20.58 12.97 -4.14
CA SER A 291 -19.54 12.07 -4.56
C SER A 291 -18.21 12.50 -3.97
N SER A 292 -17.47 11.57 -3.35
CA SER A 292 -16.09 11.88 -2.96
C SER A 292 -15.23 12.06 -4.21
N GLY A 293 -14.16 12.84 -4.08
CA GLY A 293 -13.17 12.98 -5.12
C GLY A 293 -12.54 11.63 -5.48
N SER A 294 -12.03 11.51 -6.68
CA SER A 294 -11.22 10.35 -7.11
C SER A 294 -9.76 10.55 -6.77
N CYS A 295 -9.02 9.46 -6.65
CA CYS A 295 -7.56 9.54 -6.53
C CYS A 295 -6.87 8.68 -7.59
N SER A 296 -5.67 9.08 -8.01
CA SER A 296 -4.90 8.34 -8.99
C SER A 296 -3.40 8.54 -8.84
N ASN A 297 -2.63 7.58 -9.36
CA ASN A 297 -1.17 7.67 -9.43
C ASN A 297 -0.53 7.93 -8.04
N ILE A 298 -0.78 7.03 -7.11
CA ILE A 298 -0.12 7.04 -5.80
C ILE A 298 1.04 6.04 -5.85
N THR A 299 2.26 6.52 -5.62
CA THR A 299 3.47 5.69 -5.56
C THR A 299 4.09 5.74 -4.18
N ILE A 300 4.33 4.57 -3.59
CA ILE A 300 4.95 4.42 -2.27
C ILE A 300 6.11 3.44 -2.40
N SER A 301 7.34 3.89 -2.14
CA SER A 301 8.52 3.05 -2.33
C SER A 301 9.59 3.28 -1.27
N ASN A 302 10.20 2.18 -0.79
CA ASN A 302 11.33 2.20 0.17
C ASN A 302 11.06 3.00 1.46
N VAL A 303 9.83 2.96 1.99
CA VAL A 303 9.38 3.84 3.08
C VAL A 303 8.46 3.12 4.06
N SER A 304 8.30 3.71 5.25
CA SER A 304 7.27 3.31 6.22
C SER A 304 6.09 4.28 6.17
N VAL A 305 4.89 3.78 5.89
CA VAL A 305 3.65 4.55 5.78
C VAL A 305 2.56 3.97 6.67
N ASN A 306 1.96 4.80 7.52
CA ASN A 306 0.70 4.53 8.18
C ASN A 306 -0.36 5.47 7.60
N ALA A 307 -1.36 4.92 6.94
CA ALA A 307 -2.46 5.67 6.37
C ALA A 307 -3.78 5.17 6.97
N SER A 308 -4.54 6.03 7.62
CA SER A 308 -5.75 5.61 8.32
C SER A 308 -6.94 6.53 8.08
N SER A 309 -8.12 5.93 8.09
CA SER A 309 -9.39 6.67 8.08
C SER A 309 -10.43 6.00 8.97
N THR A 310 -11.48 6.73 9.33
CA THR A 310 -12.66 6.13 9.98
C THR A 310 -13.71 5.71 8.94
N GLU A 311 -14.05 6.59 8.02
CA GLU A 311 -15.11 6.38 7.01
C GLU A 311 -14.55 6.23 5.59
N GLY A 312 -13.50 6.99 5.23
CA GLY A 312 -12.80 6.89 3.96
C GLY A 312 -11.84 5.72 3.90
N ALA A 313 -11.08 5.60 2.85
CA ALA A 313 -10.01 4.62 2.74
C ALA A 313 -8.76 5.06 3.51
N GLY A 314 -7.92 4.11 3.95
CA GLY A 314 -6.56 4.43 4.40
C GLY A 314 -5.77 5.09 3.27
N ILE A 315 -5.68 4.42 2.12
CA ILE A 315 -5.12 4.95 0.87
C ILE A 315 -6.19 4.79 -0.22
N GLY A 316 -6.64 5.90 -0.82
CA GLY A 316 -7.66 5.82 -1.86
C GLY A 316 -8.69 6.93 -1.81
N SER A 317 -9.97 6.61 -1.93
CA SER A 317 -11.03 7.63 -1.91
C SER A 317 -11.61 7.88 -0.53
N GLY A 318 -12.11 9.10 -0.33
CA GLY A 318 -12.83 9.50 0.88
C GLY A 318 -14.23 8.87 0.97
N PHE A 319 -14.88 9.07 2.10
CA PHE A 319 -16.28 8.74 2.31
C PHE A 319 -17.19 9.65 1.48
N SER A 320 -18.35 9.16 1.12
CA SER A 320 -19.39 9.96 0.46
C SER A 320 -20.79 9.58 0.95
N ASN A 321 -21.71 10.54 0.90
CA ASN A 321 -23.10 10.25 1.20
C ASN A 321 -23.75 9.39 0.11
N GLU A 322 -23.48 9.65 -1.17
CA GLU A 322 -24.13 8.94 -2.26
C GLU A 322 -23.21 7.95 -2.99
N SER A 323 -22.07 8.39 -3.47
CA SER A 323 -21.16 7.56 -4.28
C SER A 323 -19.71 7.83 -3.94
N SER A 324 -19.02 6.82 -3.43
CA SER A 324 -17.58 6.91 -3.20
C SER A 324 -16.82 7.08 -4.51
N GLY A 325 -15.82 7.94 -4.52
CA GLY A 325 -14.93 8.14 -5.68
C GLY A 325 -14.10 6.88 -5.97
N SER A 326 -13.64 6.77 -7.19
CA SER A 326 -12.73 5.69 -7.59
C SER A 326 -11.28 6.01 -7.27
N CYS A 327 -10.47 4.99 -7.11
CA CYS A 327 -9.02 5.13 -7.08
C CYS A 327 -8.37 4.28 -8.19
N SER A 328 -7.19 4.69 -8.65
CA SER A 328 -6.48 3.94 -9.69
C SER A 328 -4.97 4.14 -9.62
N ASN A 329 -4.23 3.18 -10.18
CA ASN A 329 -2.78 3.27 -10.32
C ASN A 329 -2.07 3.51 -8.97
N ILE A 330 -2.30 2.62 -8.02
CA ILE A 330 -1.57 2.62 -6.74
C ILE A 330 -0.40 1.64 -6.85
N THR A 331 0.81 2.14 -6.68
CA THR A 331 2.03 1.32 -6.71
C THR A 331 2.71 1.36 -5.35
N ILE A 332 2.97 0.18 -4.79
CA ILE A 332 3.67 0.02 -3.51
C ILE A 332 4.83 -0.93 -3.71
N SER A 333 6.06 -0.48 -3.44
CA SER A 333 7.25 -1.29 -3.60
C SER A 333 8.20 -1.18 -2.41
N ASN A 334 8.76 -2.32 -1.97
CA ASN A 334 9.78 -2.42 -0.90
C ASN A 334 9.47 -1.59 0.36
N SER A 335 8.19 -1.45 0.71
CA SER A 335 7.71 -0.54 1.75
C SER A 335 7.02 -1.29 2.88
N SER A 336 7.02 -0.71 4.08
CA SER A 336 6.18 -1.15 5.18
C SER A 336 4.94 -0.26 5.22
N VAL A 337 3.82 -0.74 4.71
CA VAL A 337 2.58 0.02 4.62
C VAL A 337 1.51 -0.59 5.53
N ASN A 338 0.97 0.22 6.42
CA ASN A 338 -0.23 -0.09 7.18
C ASN A 338 -1.33 0.88 6.74
N ALA A 339 -2.27 0.37 5.95
CA ALA A 339 -3.39 1.14 5.46
C ALA A 339 -4.69 0.60 6.05
N SER A 340 -5.37 1.39 6.87
CA SER A 340 -6.53 0.94 7.63
C SER A 340 -7.72 1.88 7.51
N SER A 341 -8.92 1.30 7.59
CA SER A 341 -10.15 2.04 7.76
C SER A 341 -11.08 1.30 8.71
N SER A 342 -11.88 2.04 9.48
CA SER A 342 -12.88 1.40 10.34
C SER A 342 -14.13 0.98 9.57
N ARG A 343 -14.43 1.63 8.44
CA ARG A 343 -15.68 1.41 7.69
C ARG A 343 -15.50 1.40 6.17
N GLY A 344 -14.40 1.91 5.65
CA GLY A 344 -13.98 1.82 4.25
C GLY A 344 -12.92 0.75 4.05
N ASN A 345 -12.20 0.81 2.94
CA ASN A 345 -11.09 -0.09 2.65
C ASN A 345 -9.76 0.43 3.22
N GLY A 346 -8.85 -0.45 3.57
CA GLY A 346 -7.47 -0.05 3.86
C GLY A 346 -6.84 0.62 2.65
N ILE A 347 -6.90 -0.06 1.47
CA ILE A 347 -6.53 0.51 0.18
C ILE A 347 -7.72 0.32 -0.75
N GLY A 348 -8.21 1.39 -1.37
CA GLY A 348 -9.36 1.29 -2.26
C GLY A 348 -10.39 2.39 -2.09
N GLY A 349 -11.66 2.03 -2.21
CA GLY A 349 -12.78 2.93 -2.03
C GLY A 349 -13.10 3.21 -0.57
N GLY A 350 -13.48 4.44 -0.26
CA GLY A 350 -14.11 4.79 0.99
C GLY A 350 -15.54 4.24 1.07
N ARG A 351 -16.15 4.37 2.22
CA ARG A 351 -17.56 4.00 2.43
C ARG A 351 -18.51 4.92 1.65
N SER A 352 -19.68 4.40 1.30
CA SER A 352 -20.84 5.17 0.86
C SER A 352 -22.07 4.77 1.68
N TYR A 353 -22.99 5.73 1.96
CA TYR A 353 -24.23 5.40 2.66
C TYR A 353 -25.26 4.71 1.76
N PHE A 354 -25.37 5.12 0.51
CA PHE A 354 -26.49 4.74 -0.35
C PHE A 354 -26.10 3.86 -1.54
N LYS A 355 -24.82 3.78 -1.87
CA LYS A 355 -24.31 3.00 -3.01
C LYS A 355 -23.06 2.23 -2.60
N ASN A 356 -22.54 1.43 -3.52
CA ASN A 356 -21.33 0.65 -3.30
C ASN A 356 -20.12 1.56 -3.02
N SER A 357 -19.19 1.04 -2.24
CA SER A 357 -17.86 1.63 -2.07
C SER A 357 -17.23 1.92 -3.43
N GLY A 358 -16.42 2.97 -3.52
CA GLY A 358 -15.69 3.28 -4.75
C GLY A 358 -14.78 2.13 -5.17
N LEU A 359 -14.71 1.91 -6.47
CA LEU A 359 -13.85 0.86 -7.03
C LEU A 359 -12.42 1.37 -7.15
N CYS A 360 -11.47 0.52 -6.88
CA CYS A 360 -10.06 0.76 -7.13
C CYS A 360 -9.56 -0.16 -8.25
N SER A 361 -8.66 0.32 -9.08
CA SER A 361 -8.07 -0.44 -10.17
C SER A 361 -6.57 -0.23 -10.25
N ASN A 362 -5.86 -1.17 -10.88
CA ASN A 362 -4.43 -1.08 -11.11
C ASN A 362 -3.62 -0.86 -9.83
N ILE A 363 -3.80 -1.76 -8.86
CA ILE A 363 -2.89 -1.82 -7.70
C ILE A 363 -1.74 -2.75 -8.02
N THR A 364 -0.53 -2.28 -7.83
CA THR A 364 0.70 -3.05 -7.97
C THR A 364 1.46 -3.05 -6.66
N ILE A 365 1.79 -4.23 -6.15
CA ILE A 365 2.56 -4.37 -4.90
C ILE A 365 3.73 -5.30 -5.16
N SER A 366 4.96 -4.84 -4.86
CA SER A 366 6.17 -5.63 -5.03
C SER A 366 7.12 -5.46 -3.85
N GLY A 367 7.40 -6.55 -3.16
CA GLY A 367 8.27 -6.54 -1.99
C GLY A 367 7.68 -5.79 -0.78
N GLY A 368 8.40 -5.81 0.32
CA GLY A 368 7.98 -5.15 1.55
C GLY A 368 6.85 -5.86 2.29
N SER A 369 6.12 -5.12 3.10
CA SER A 369 5.01 -5.60 3.93
C SER A 369 3.82 -4.64 3.80
N VAL A 370 2.71 -5.13 3.28
CA VAL A 370 1.47 -4.35 3.16
C VAL A 370 0.37 -4.99 3.99
N ASN A 371 -0.14 -4.24 4.96
CA ASN A 371 -1.27 -4.63 5.79
C ASN A 371 -2.45 -3.74 5.43
N ALA A 372 -3.41 -4.29 4.71
CA ALA A 372 -4.59 -3.55 4.28
C ALA A 372 -5.71 -4.48 3.83
N GLN A 373 -6.96 -4.10 4.07
CA GLN A 373 -8.08 -4.63 3.30
C GLN A 373 -8.12 -3.91 1.95
N ILE A 374 -8.15 -4.66 0.86
CA ILE A 374 -8.07 -4.12 -0.49
C ILE A 374 -9.29 -4.60 -1.29
N ASP A 375 -10.02 -3.65 -1.85
CA ASP A 375 -11.23 -3.90 -2.63
C ASP A 375 -10.95 -3.81 -4.14
N CYS A 376 -9.91 -4.50 -4.61
CA CYS A 376 -9.62 -4.55 -6.04
C CYS A 376 -8.54 -5.56 -6.41
N ILE A 377 -8.41 -5.81 -7.68
CA ILE A 377 -7.50 -6.78 -8.26
C ILE A 377 -6.17 -6.09 -8.59
N PRO A 378 -5.04 -6.54 -8.04
CA PRO A 378 -3.73 -6.05 -8.42
C PRO A 378 -3.33 -6.61 -9.78
N HIS A 379 -2.46 -5.92 -10.46
CA HIS A 379 -2.08 -6.33 -11.80
C HIS A 379 -0.66 -6.88 -11.91
N GLN A 380 0.36 -6.27 -11.30
CA GLN A 380 1.72 -6.69 -11.59
C GLN A 380 2.72 -6.30 -10.50
N THR A 381 3.85 -7.03 -10.44
CA THR A 381 4.99 -6.69 -9.59
C THR A 381 5.97 -5.79 -10.34
N LEU A 382 6.54 -4.84 -9.62
CA LEU A 382 7.66 -4.05 -10.12
C LEU A 382 8.99 -4.69 -9.71
N ASP A 383 10.06 -4.42 -10.44
CA ASP A 383 11.40 -4.77 -10.01
C ASP A 383 11.83 -3.92 -8.78
N SER A 384 12.97 -4.26 -8.17
CA SER A 384 13.49 -3.55 -7.00
C SER A 384 13.85 -2.08 -7.25
N ALA A 385 13.93 -1.67 -8.51
CA ALA A 385 14.17 -0.29 -8.92
C ALA A 385 12.85 0.47 -9.21
N GLY A 386 11.70 -0.19 -9.07
CA GLY A 386 10.39 0.40 -9.34
C GLY A 386 10.02 0.48 -10.82
N ASN A 387 10.72 -0.25 -11.70
CA ASN A 387 10.39 -0.29 -13.11
C ASN A 387 9.41 -1.43 -13.37
N TYR A 388 8.51 -1.21 -14.32
CA TYR A 388 7.70 -2.27 -14.87
C TYR A 388 8.60 -3.32 -15.52
N ASN A 389 8.54 -4.53 -14.97
CA ASN A 389 9.17 -5.68 -15.58
C ASN A 389 8.07 -6.56 -16.18
N PRO A 390 7.96 -6.69 -17.50
CA PRO A 390 6.99 -7.56 -18.14
C PRO A 390 7.19 -9.04 -17.77
N ASP A 391 8.39 -9.41 -17.30
CA ASP A 391 8.72 -10.75 -16.82
C ASP A 391 8.49 -10.90 -15.30
N SER A 392 8.08 -9.84 -14.60
CA SER A 392 7.71 -9.92 -13.19
C SER A 392 6.44 -10.75 -13.01
N PRO A 393 6.42 -11.70 -12.09
CA PRO A 393 5.21 -12.47 -11.83
C PRO A 393 4.11 -11.54 -11.30
N GLU A 394 2.91 -11.76 -11.79
CA GLU A 394 1.71 -11.12 -11.24
C GLU A 394 1.51 -11.51 -9.78
N VAL A 395 0.87 -10.63 -9.01
CA VAL A 395 0.50 -10.88 -7.64
C VAL A 395 -1.00 -10.92 -7.47
N TYR A 396 -1.46 -11.78 -6.57
CA TYR A 396 -2.88 -12.06 -6.34
C TYR A 396 -3.18 -11.99 -4.85
N LEU A 397 -4.40 -11.62 -4.51
CA LEU A 397 -4.82 -11.50 -3.12
C LEU A 397 -4.93 -12.88 -2.47
N CYS A 398 -4.21 -13.06 -1.37
CA CYS A 398 -4.33 -14.19 -0.47
C CYS A 398 -4.92 -13.71 0.86
N VAL A 399 -6.09 -14.22 1.23
CA VAL A 399 -6.72 -13.95 2.52
C VAL A 399 -6.34 -15.06 3.49
N ILE A 400 -5.68 -14.70 4.58
CA ILE A 400 -5.24 -15.62 5.62
C ILE A 400 -6.11 -15.37 6.86
N PRO A 401 -7.08 -16.23 7.14
CA PRO A 401 -8.04 -16.01 8.22
C PRO A 401 -7.49 -16.38 9.60
N ASN A 402 -8.14 -15.86 10.63
CA ASN A 402 -7.93 -16.24 12.04
C ASN A 402 -6.52 -15.93 12.58
N ILE A 403 -5.96 -14.80 12.20
CA ILE A 403 -4.72 -14.28 12.78
C ILE A 403 -5.05 -13.56 14.10
N LYS A 404 -4.40 -13.96 15.18
CA LYS A 404 -4.54 -13.28 16.47
C LYS A 404 -3.61 -12.09 16.56
N ASN A 405 -4.01 -11.05 17.32
CA ASN A 405 -3.12 -9.94 17.63
C ASN A 405 -1.80 -10.46 18.22
N ASN A 406 -0.68 -9.95 17.72
CA ASN A 406 0.68 -10.33 18.12
C ASN A 406 1.10 -11.77 17.73
N GLU A 407 0.35 -12.46 16.90
CA GLU A 407 0.77 -13.76 16.39
C GLU A 407 1.83 -13.60 15.29
N LEU A 408 2.91 -14.37 15.40
CA LEU A 408 3.98 -14.34 14.41
C LEU A 408 3.52 -15.04 13.13
N VAL A 409 3.48 -14.29 12.02
CA VAL A 409 3.21 -14.83 10.70
C VAL A 409 4.47 -14.81 9.85
N LYS A 410 4.76 -15.92 9.18
CA LYS A 410 5.81 -16.02 8.16
C LYS A 410 5.20 -16.47 6.84
N ILE A 411 5.60 -15.84 5.75
CA ILE A 411 5.26 -16.22 4.38
C ILE A 411 6.56 -16.66 3.71
N ASP A 412 6.63 -17.90 3.24
CA ASP A 412 7.84 -18.51 2.65
C ASP A 412 9.10 -18.32 3.52
N ASN A 413 8.96 -18.50 4.85
CA ASN A 413 9.97 -18.29 5.89
C ASN A 413 10.38 -16.82 6.15
N GLN A 414 9.84 -15.84 5.44
CA GLN A 414 10.03 -14.41 5.75
C GLN A 414 9.02 -13.95 6.79
N THR A 415 9.48 -13.27 7.82
CA THR A 415 8.59 -12.76 8.87
C THR A 415 7.70 -11.65 8.34
N TRP A 416 6.40 -11.86 8.42
CA TRP A 416 5.39 -10.84 8.20
C TRP A 416 5.10 -10.15 9.53
N ASN A 417 5.03 -8.82 9.57
CA ASN A 417 4.83 -8.11 10.84
C ASN A 417 3.35 -8.16 11.28
N PRO A 418 2.99 -8.93 12.30
CA PRO A 418 1.60 -9.11 12.72
C PRO A 418 1.01 -7.92 13.46
N ASN A 419 1.83 -6.99 13.97
CA ASN A 419 1.35 -5.85 14.75
C ASN A 419 0.51 -4.85 13.93
N ASN A 420 0.45 -5.04 12.62
CA ASN A 420 -0.30 -4.19 11.70
C ASN A 420 -1.67 -4.76 11.31
N HIS A 421 -2.09 -5.91 11.87
CA HIS A 421 -3.36 -6.53 11.48
C HIS A 421 -4.58 -5.97 12.20
N SER A 422 -4.39 -5.33 13.32
CA SER A 422 -5.43 -5.12 14.32
C SER A 422 -6.49 -4.09 13.96
N ALA A 423 -6.36 -3.42 12.85
CA ALA A 423 -7.18 -2.25 12.58
C ALA A 423 -8.28 -2.47 11.55
N LEU A 424 -8.43 -3.67 10.99
CA LEU A 424 -9.25 -3.81 9.78
C LEU A 424 -10.73 -3.95 10.04
N ASP A 425 -11.12 -4.42 11.20
CA ASP A 425 -12.53 -4.46 11.57
C ASP A 425 -12.67 -4.88 13.03
N SER A 426 -13.65 -4.36 13.75
CA SER A 426 -13.93 -4.79 15.11
C SER A 426 -14.37 -6.26 15.11
N GLY A 427 -13.41 -7.16 15.17
CA GLY A 427 -13.60 -8.61 15.19
C GLY A 427 -13.00 -9.40 14.03
N ASN A 428 -12.54 -8.78 12.96
CA ASN A 428 -11.87 -9.49 11.86
C ASN A 428 -10.36 -9.59 12.08
N THR A 429 -9.89 -10.81 12.03
CA THR A 429 -8.49 -11.18 12.22
C THR A 429 -7.89 -11.74 10.92
N ASN A 430 -8.27 -11.20 9.77
CA ASN A 430 -7.76 -11.63 8.49
C ASN A 430 -6.50 -10.83 8.10
N LEU A 431 -5.47 -11.54 7.65
CA LEU A 431 -4.34 -10.94 6.97
C LEU A 431 -4.59 -10.96 5.46
N TYR A 432 -4.48 -9.82 4.84
CA TYR A 432 -4.55 -9.68 3.39
C TYR A 432 -3.13 -9.56 2.85
N ALA A 433 -2.67 -10.58 2.12
CA ALA A 433 -1.33 -10.64 1.56
C ALA A 433 -1.40 -10.73 0.03
N TRP A 434 -0.57 -9.94 -0.65
CA TRP A 434 -0.42 -10.01 -2.10
C TRP A 434 0.76 -10.92 -2.42
N LEU A 435 0.47 -12.07 -3.05
CA LEU A 435 1.45 -13.12 -3.29
C LEU A 435 1.53 -13.43 -4.78
N THR A 436 2.71 -13.84 -5.23
CA THR A 436 2.92 -14.28 -6.62
C THR A 436 2.07 -15.51 -6.96
N GLY A 437 1.72 -15.71 -8.23
CA GLY A 437 0.91 -16.84 -8.71
C GLY A 437 1.62 -18.20 -8.63
N LYS A 438 2.02 -18.59 -7.42
CA LYS A 438 2.61 -19.91 -7.10
C LYS A 438 2.15 -20.35 -5.72
N ASN A 439 2.42 -21.60 -5.37
CA ASN A 439 2.11 -22.10 -4.03
C ASN A 439 2.99 -21.43 -2.98
N HIS A 440 2.41 -21.07 -1.85
CA HIS A 440 3.08 -20.43 -0.73
C HIS A 440 2.89 -21.23 0.56
N ILE A 441 3.88 -21.13 1.44
CA ILE A 441 3.80 -21.69 2.79
C ILE A 441 3.67 -20.56 3.78
N ILE A 442 2.58 -20.58 4.52
CA ILE A 442 2.28 -19.59 5.55
C ILE A 442 2.37 -20.25 6.91
N THR A 443 3.22 -19.72 7.77
CA THR A 443 3.38 -20.19 9.14
C THR A 443 2.78 -19.19 10.09
N ILE A 444 1.84 -19.61 10.92
CA ILE A 444 1.14 -18.80 11.91
C ILE A 444 1.46 -19.37 13.29
N GLY A 445 2.24 -18.67 14.08
CA GLY A 445 2.79 -19.24 15.30
C GLY A 445 3.65 -20.47 15.00
N ASN A 446 3.18 -21.66 15.41
CA ASN A 446 3.79 -22.95 15.10
C ASN A 446 3.06 -23.74 14.01
N GLU A 447 1.93 -23.25 13.53
CA GLU A 447 1.16 -23.92 12.48
C GLU A 447 1.69 -23.55 11.10
N ARG A 448 1.91 -24.56 10.27
CA ARG A 448 2.35 -24.41 8.88
C ARG A 448 1.20 -24.79 7.95
N LYS A 449 0.81 -23.89 7.06
CA LYS A 449 -0.28 -24.06 6.10
C LYS A 449 0.22 -23.86 4.69
N SER A 450 -0.19 -24.73 3.76
CA SER A 450 0.06 -24.56 2.34
C SER A 450 -1.11 -23.82 1.70
N TYR A 451 -0.79 -22.82 0.90
CA TYR A 451 -1.75 -22.09 0.06
C TYR A 451 -1.43 -22.38 -1.39
N ILE A 452 -2.37 -23.00 -2.08
CA ILE A 452 -2.26 -23.40 -3.49
C ILE A 452 -2.85 -22.28 -4.35
N PHE A 453 -2.08 -21.82 -5.32
CA PHE A 453 -2.55 -20.90 -6.31
C PHE A 453 -3.32 -21.63 -7.42
N ASN A 454 -4.52 -21.18 -7.70
CA ASN A 454 -5.34 -21.64 -8.82
C ASN A 454 -5.29 -20.59 -9.95
N SER A 455 -4.63 -20.94 -11.06
CA SER A 455 -4.47 -20.07 -12.21
C SER A 455 -5.77 -19.81 -12.97
N ASP A 456 -6.76 -20.71 -12.87
CA ASP A 456 -8.04 -20.55 -13.58
C ASP A 456 -8.95 -19.52 -12.91
N SER A 457 -8.83 -19.38 -11.59
CA SER A 457 -9.62 -18.44 -10.78
C SER A 457 -8.81 -17.27 -10.25
N ASN A 458 -7.50 -17.23 -10.49
CA ASN A 458 -6.57 -16.22 -9.95
C ASN A 458 -6.72 -16.04 -8.42
N SER A 459 -6.84 -17.16 -7.70
CA SER A 459 -7.11 -17.15 -6.28
C SER A 459 -6.27 -18.17 -5.54
N PHE A 460 -6.12 -17.94 -4.23
CA PHE A 460 -5.47 -18.89 -3.33
C PHE A 460 -6.50 -19.69 -2.56
N THR A 461 -6.26 -21.00 -2.47
CA THR A 461 -6.99 -21.89 -1.57
C THR A 461 -6.01 -22.53 -0.60
N GLN A 462 -6.39 -22.61 0.67
CA GLN A 462 -5.59 -23.35 1.62
C GLN A 462 -5.66 -24.85 1.27
N GLU A 463 -4.49 -25.49 1.12
CA GLU A 463 -4.41 -26.92 0.84
C GLU A 463 -4.93 -27.70 2.04
N LYS A 464 -5.85 -28.63 1.77
CA LYS A 464 -6.28 -29.62 2.74
C LYS A 464 -5.29 -30.78 2.70
N ARG A 465 -4.87 -31.26 3.86
CA ARG A 465 -4.02 -32.44 3.97
C ARG A 465 -4.85 -33.68 4.37
N ASN A 466 -4.33 -34.84 4.08
CA ASN A 466 -4.90 -36.09 4.61
C ASN A 466 -4.57 -36.22 6.10
N ALA A 467 -5.52 -36.69 6.88
CA ALA A 467 -5.25 -37.08 8.25
C ALA A 467 -4.34 -38.31 8.30
N THR A 468 -3.48 -38.37 9.30
CA THR A 468 -2.62 -39.51 9.60
C THR A 468 -2.93 -40.01 11.00
N VAL A 469 -2.53 -41.23 11.33
CA VAL A 469 -2.71 -41.81 12.68
C VAL A 469 -2.08 -40.97 13.78
N ASP A 470 -1.02 -40.22 13.42
CA ASP A 470 -0.33 -39.31 14.34
C ASP A 470 -1.18 -38.08 14.74
N ASP A 471 -2.25 -37.81 14.06
CA ASP A 471 -3.17 -36.71 14.39
C ASP A 471 -4.15 -37.07 15.51
N PHE A 472 -4.24 -38.34 15.92
CA PHE A 472 -5.27 -38.81 16.84
C PHE A 472 -4.68 -39.34 18.15
N VAL A 473 -5.53 -39.27 19.18
CA VAL A 473 -5.39 -40.03 20.41
C VAL A 473 -6.37 -41.21 20.32
N PHE A 474 -5.85 -42.42 20.48
CA PHE A 474 -6.63 -43.64 20.56
C PHE A 474 -6.68 -44.10 22.02
N THR A 475 -7.87 -44.27 22.56
CA THR A 475 -8.10 -44.72 23.92
C THR A 475 -8.94 -45.99 23.87
N PRO A 476 -8.33 -47.18 24.13
CA PRO A 476 -9.06 -48.43 24.18
C PRO A 476 -9.97 -48.47 25.39
N PRO A 477 -11.00 -49.35 25.42
CA PRO A 477 -11.83 -49.52 26.59
C PRO A 477 -11.00 -50.04 27.77
N THR A 478 -11.12 -49.43 28.93
CA THR A 478 -10.30 -49.69 30.12
C THR A 478 -10.94 -50.60 31.16
N THR A 479 -12.26 -50.83 31.05
CA THR A 479 -13.01 -51.56 32.05
C THR A 479 -13.58 -52.84 31.48
N ASN A 480 -13.40 -53.95 32.23
CA ASN A 480 -13.99 -55.25 32.04
C ASN A 480 -13.96 -55.76 30.58
N LEU A 481 -12.80 -56.12 30.12
CA LEU A 481 -12.61 -56.72 28.79
C LEU A 481 -12.94 -58.22 28.73
N THR A 482 -13.64 -58.74 29.74
CA THR A 482 -14.24 -60.07 29.69
C THR A 482 -15.69 -59.96 29.20
N TYR A 483 -16.12 -60.90 28.37
CA TYR A 483 -17.50 -60.91 27.88
C TYR A 483 -18.51 -60.87 29.02
N ASP A 484 -19.34 -59.82 29.02
CA ASP A 484 -20.37 -59.56 29.98
C ASP A 484 -21.73 -59.18 29.33
N GLY A 485 -21.80 -59.35 27.99
CA GLY A 485 -22.96 -59.00 27.20
C GLY A 485 -23.17 -57.47 26.99
N GLN A 486 -22.25 -56.65 27.49
CA GLN A 486 -22.34 -55.18 27.31
C GLN A 486 -21.43 -54.71 26.19
N PRO A 487 -21.83 -53.72 25.44
CA PRO A 487 -21.02 -53.14 24.35
C PRO A 487 -19.77 -52.44 24.87
N LYS A 488 -18.66 -52.57 24.15
CA LYS A 488 -17.38 -51.94 24.43
C LYS A 488 -17.10 -50.90 23.32
N SER A 489 -16.67 -49.69 23.70
CA SER A 489 -16.31 -48.65 22.75
C SER A 489 -14.90 -48.14 23.00
N VAL A 490 -14.25 -47.70 21.95
CA VAL A 490 -13.03 -46.91 22.02
C VAL A 490 -13.36 -45.44 21.90
N ASP A 491 -12.47 -44.57 22.37
CA ASP A 491 -12.47 -43.16 22.03
C ASP A 491 -11.32 -42.85 21.07
N VAL A 492 -11.65 -42.22 19.94
CA VAL A 492 -10.66 -41.72 18.98
C VAL A 492 -10.97 -40.23 18.74
N SER A 493 -10.06 -39.39 19.20
CA SER A 493 -10.22 -37.94 19.11
C SER A 493 -8.95 -37.27 18.55
N PRO A 494 -9.06 -36.10 17.93
CA PRO A 494 -7.88 -35.36 17.48
C PRO A 494 -7.00 -34.95 18.67
N LYS A 495 -5.67 -35.02 18.46
CA LYS A 495 -4.70 -34.51 19.44
C LYS A 495 -4.92 -33.03 19.74
N SER A 496 -4.54 -32.61 20.95
CA SER A 496 -4.58 -31.21 21.34
C SER A 496 -3.84 -30.33 20.34
N GLY A 497 -4.51 -29.27 19.84
CA GLY A 497 -3.97 -28.36 18.83
C GLY A 497 -4.38 -28.71 17.38
N ILE A 498 -4.91 -29.88 17.11
CA ILE A 498 -5.49 -30.24 15.82
C ILE A 498 -6.88 -29.58 15.69
N LYS A 499 -7.09 -28.81 14.61
CA LYS A 499 -8.35 -28.10 14.33
C LYS A 499 -8.73 -28.24 12.85
N GLY A 500 -10.02 -28.01 12.56
CA GLY A 500 -10.52 -27.97 11.19
C GLY A 500 -10.55 -29.34 10.50
N MET A 501 -10.61 -30.40 11.29
CA MET A 501 -10.91 -31.76 10.84
C MET A 501 -12.44 -31.92 10.82
N GLY A 502 -12.96 -32.69 9.86
CA GLY A 502 -14.37 -33.05 9.81
C GLY A 502 -14.76 -34.10 10.86
N ASP A 503 -16.00 -34.55 10.81
CA ASP A 503 -16.53 -35.53 11.76
C ASP A 503 -15.78 -36.87 11.66
N ILE A 504 -15.60 -37.53 12.83
CA ILE A 504 -14.89 -38.77 12.92
C ILE A 504 -15.91 -39.88 13.20
N THR A 505 -15.92 -40.90 12.32
CA THR A 505 -16.74 -42.09 12.48
C THR A 505 -15.84 -43.28 12.83
N VAL A 506 -16.08 -43.91 13.96
CA VAL A 506 -15.34 -45.09 14.42
C VAL A 506 -16.02 -46.37 13.95
N ASN A 507 -15.27 -47.24 13.28
CA ASN A 507 -15.73 -48.51 12.75
C ASN A 507 -14.94 -49.66 13.39
N TYR A 508 -15.62 -50.76 13.73
CA TYR A 508 -15.04 -51.91 14.36
C TYR A 508 -15.05 -53.10 13.41
N PHE A 509 -13.96 -53.86 13.38
CA PHE A 509 -13.78 -55.03 12.53
C PHE A 509 -13.40 -56.25 13.38
N LEU A 510 -14.08 -57.35 13.15
CA LEU A 510 -13.71 -58.68 13.69
C LEU A 510 -13.31 -59.57 12.52
N GLU A 511 -12.10 -60.11 12.54
CA GLU A 511 -11.54 -60.90 11.43
C GLU A 511 -11.68 -60.21 10.07
N ASP A 512 -11.32 -58.90 10.02
CA ASP A 512 -11.46 -58.01 8.85
C ASP A 512 -12.88 -57.77 8.33
N LYS A 513 -13.90 -58.23 9.04
CA LYS A 513 -15.30 -57.96 8.71
C LYS A 513 -15.84 -56.79 9.56
N LEU A 514 -16.39 -55.81 8.89
CA LEU A 514 -17.08 -54.71 9.56
C LEU A 514 -18.26 -55.27 10.37
N ILE A 515 -18.35 -54.91 11.64
CA ILE A 515 -19.48 -55.23 12.48
C ILE A 515 -20.49 -54.05 12.56
N ASN A 516 -21.75 -54.34 12.64
CA ASN A 516 -22.76 -53.31 12.87
C ASN A 516 -22.89 -52.99 14.36
N GLY A 517 -22.56 -51.75 14.72
CA GLY A 517 -22.63 -51.26 16.10
C GLY A 517 -21.36 -51.54 16.90
N LEU A 518 -21.51 -51.48 18.23
CA LEU A 518 -20.38 -51.63 19.13
C LEU A 518 -20.06 -53.11 19.39
N PRO A 519 -18.75 -53.46 19.58
CA PRO A 519 -18.32 -54.80 19.97
C PRO A 519 -18.97 -55.30 21.28
N VAL A 520 -19.53 -56.51 21.23
CA VAL A 520 -20.12 -57.20 22.41
C VAL A 520 -19.50 -58.56 22.63
N ASN A 521 -19.28 -59.33 21.55
CA ASN A 521 -18.83 -60.73 21.64
C ASN A 521 -17.31 -60.83 21.92
N ALA A 522 -16.92 -61.95 22.48
CA ALA A 522 -15.51 -62.28 22.66
C ALA A 522 -14.80 -62.33 21.29
N GLY A 523 -13.60 -61.73 21.23
CA GLY A 523 -12.80 -61.64 20.01
C GLY A 523 -11.86 -60.41 20.02
N THR A 524 -10.91 -60.40 19.09
CA THR A 524 -10.00 -59.27 18.91
C THR A 524 -10.55 -58.36 17.81
N TYR A 525 -10.77 -57.10 18.16
CA TYR A 525 -11.33 -56.10 17.29
C TYR A 525 -10.28 -55.10 16.82
N THR A 526 -10.22 -54.89 15.51
CA THR A 526 -9.45 -53.81 14.90
C THR A 526 -10.35 -52.60 14.72
N VAL A 527 -9.81 -51.43 15.00
CA VAL A 527 -10.52 -50.15 14.85
C VAL A 527 -10.01 -49.40 13.61
N LYS A 528 -10.95 -48.97 12.79
CA LYS A 528 -10.67 -48.07 11.66
C LYS A 528 -11.59 -46.86 11.77
N ILE A 529 -11.07 -45.68 11.43
CA ILE A 529 -11.88 -44.46 11.40
C ILE A 529 -12.07 -43.95 9.98
N ASN A 530 -13.20 -43.31 9.78
CA ASN A 530 -13.42 -42.40 8.66
C ASN A 530 -13.42 -40.97 9.20
N VAL A 531 -12.81 -40.08 8.46
CA VAL A 531 -12.81 -38.66 8.75
C VAL A 531 -13.51 -37.97 7.58
N ASP A 532 -14.54 -37.23 7.85
CA ASP A 532 -15.20 -36.43 6.82
C ASP A 532 -14.34 -35.25 6.41
N GLU A 533 -14.65 -34.64 5.27
CA GLU A 533 -13.97 -33.45 4.83
C GLU A 533 -14.18 -32.29 5.81
N GLY A 534 -13.11 -31.70 6.27
CA GLY A 534 -13.10 -30.53 7.15
C GLY A 534 -12.52 -29.29 6.49
N ASP A 535 -12.32 -28.24 7.27
CA ASP A 535 -11.73 -27.00 6.75
C ASP A 535 -10.29 -27.17 6.27
N PHE A 536 -9.51 -28.03 6.96
CA PHE A 536 -8.07 -28.20 6.72
C PHE A 536 -7.66 -29.64 6.37
N TYR A 537 -8.62 -30.54 6.30
CA TYR A 537 -8.38 -31.96 6.06
C TYR A 537 -9.29 -32.49 4.96
N ASN A 538 -8.71 -33.29 4.08
CA ASN A 538 -9.47 -34.10 3.11
C ASN A 538 -10.20 -35.21 3.83
N SER A 539 -11.32 -35.66 3.28
CA SER A 539 -11.94 -36.89 3.73
C SER A 539 -11.01 -38.11 3.57
N ILE A 540 -10.99 -38.95 4.56
CA ILE A 540 -10.24 -40.22 4.49
C ILE A 540 -11.08 -41.34 5.07
N THR A 541 -11.03 -42.52 4.48
CA THR A 541 -11.77 -43.69 4.94
C THR A 541 -10.81 -44.81 5.33
N GLY A 542 -11.15 -45.51 6.40
CA GLY A 542 -10.42 -46.72 6.81
C GLY A 542 -9.05 -46.45 7.42
N LEU A 543 -8.79 -45.25 7.95
CA LEU A 543 -7.52 -44.95 8.63
C LEU A 543 -7.42 -45.81 9.89
N THR A 544 -6.29 -46.49 10.07
CA THR A 544 -6.03 -47.42 11.19
C THR A 544 -4.54 -47.47 11.49
N ASP A 545 -4.22 -47.93 12.70
CA ASP A 545 -2.87 -48.24 13.16
C ASP A 545 -2.81 -49.67 13.73
N ASN A 546 -1.64 -50.29 13.72
CA ASN A 546 -1.43 -51.64 14.27
C ASN A 546 -1.79 -51.72 15.76
N ASN A 547 -1.76 -50.63 16.49
CA ASN A 547 -2.09 -50.55 17.91
C ASN A 547 -3.56 -50.18 18.14
N TRP A 548 -4.34 -49.91 17.11
CA TRP A 548 -5.76 -49.58 17.23
C TRP A 548 -6.61 -50.84 17.26
N ASN A 549 -6.44 -51.60 18.34
CA ASN A 549 -7.16 -52.85 18.57
C ASN A 549 -7.42 -53.08 20.07
N PHE A 550 -8.35 -53.93 20.38
CA PHE A 550 -8.59 -54.45 21.73
C PHE A 550 -9.24 -55.83 21.66
N THR A 551 -9.11 -56.60 22.75
CA THR A 551 -9.65 -57.95 22.84
C THR A 551 -10.70 -58.03 23.94
N ILE A 552 -11.87 -58.62 23.63
CA ILE A 552 -12.84 -59.06 24.62
C ILE A 552 -12.61 -60.54 24.87
N GLU A 553 -12.17 -60.86 26.08
CA GLU A 553 -11.92 -62.22 26.49
C GLU A 553 -13.23 -63.01 26.69
N PRO A 554 -13.26 -64.31 26.41
CA PRO A 554 -14.42 -65.13 26.73
C PRO A 554 -14.77 -65.11 28.20
N ALA A 555 -16.07 -65.23 28.52
CA ALA A 555 -16.48 -65.43 29.91
C ALA A 555 -15.90 -66.72 30.50
N PRO A 556 -15.42 -66.71 31.75
CA PRO A 556 -14.92 -67.92 32.38
C PRO A 556 -16.03 -68.99 32.45
N ILE A 557 -15.72 -70.20 32.05
CA ILE A 557 -16.62 -71.34 32.17
C ILE A 557 -16.76 -71.65 33.66
N SER A 558 -17.97 -71.43 34.22
CA SER A 558 -18.28 -71.88 35.57
C SER A 558 -18.40 -73.44 35.54
N THR A 559 -17.34 -74.17 35.98
CA THR A 559 -17.47 -75.56 36.26
C THR A 559 -18.24 -75.70 37.56
N SER A 560 -19.57 -76.00 37.47
CA SER A 560 -20.37 -76.44 38.58
C SER A 560 -20.06 -77.81 39.01
#